data_04d172569d19bc32cc2c96d2b9dfa4f5
#
_entry.id   04d172569d19bc32cc2c96d2b9dfa4f5
#
_cell.length_a   1.000
_cell.length_b   1.000
_cell.length_c   1.000
_cell.angle_alpha   90.00
_cell.angle_beta   90.00
_cell.angle_gamma   90.00
#
_symmetry.space_group_name_H-M   'P 1'
#
loop_
_entity.id
_entity.type
_entity.pdbx_description
1 polymer ?
#
loop_
_entity_poly.entity_id
_entity_poly.type
_entity_poly.pdbx_seq_one_letter_code
_entity_poly.pdbx_strand_id
1 'polypeptide(L)'
;MGFEALSRGASHVTFVDKDRSCASAIKQSARQFKLEADSYEMISADFEKALSFFSRQGTSFDIIFVDPPYKMHLGGKIVQIVQTGRLLSNRGLLIVEHLPNELLDKIEVESYPQDSKLVPIDQRRYGSTSLTIFANALTVEE
;
A
#
# COMPACT_ATOMS: atom_id res chain seq x y z
N MET A 1 2.34 0.55 -11.11
CA MET A 1 1.74 -0.60 -10.38
C MET A 1 0.22 -0.61 -10.46
N GLY A 2 -0.47 0.52 -10.23
CA GLY A 2 -1.93 0.56 -10.26
C GLY A 2 -2.56 0.19 -11.60
N PHE A 3 -2.01 0.68 -12.71
CA PHE A 3 -2.50 0.32 -14.05
C PHE A 3 -2.29 -1.16 -14.37
N GLU A 4 -1.20 -1.73 -13.89
CA GLU A 4 -0.95 -3.17 -14.00
C GLU A 4 -2.00 -3.97 -13.23
N ALA A 5 -2.37 -3.53 -12.03
CA ALA A 5 -3.44 -4.16 -11.25
C ALA A 5 -4.76 -4.14 -12.01
N LEU A 6 -5.13 -3.01 -12.61
CA LEU A 6 -6.35 -2.91 -13.43
C LEU A 6 -6.31 -3.85 -14.63
N SER A 7 -5.16 -3.95 -15.32
CA SER A 7 -5.00 -4.83 -16.47
C SER A 7 -5.12 -6.31 -16.09
N ARG A 8 -4.88 -6.65 -14.84
CA ARG A 8 -4.94 -8.03 -14.32
C ARG A 8 -6.23 -8.35 -13.56
N GLY A 9 -7.22 -7.47 -13.62
CA GLY A 9 -8.56 -7.74 -13.12
C GLY A 9 -8.96 -7.05 -11.82
N ALA A 10 -8.15 -6.12 -11.30
CA ALA A 10 -8.60 -5.27 -10.21
C ALA A 10 -9.84 -4.47 -10.64
N SER A 11 -10.84 -4.41 -9.81
CA SER A 11 -12.09 -3.68 -10.12
C SER A 11 -11.95 -2.19 -9.93
N HIS A 12 -11.07 -1.76 -9.01
CA HIS A 12 -10.85 -0.36 -8.70
C HIS A 12 -9.44 -0.14 -8.16
N VAL A 13 -8.82 0.98 -8.52
CA VAL A 13 -7.52 1.40 -7.99
C VAL A 13 -7.59 2.84 -7.49
N THR A 14 -7.10 3.06 -6.28
CA THR A 14 -6.91 4.38 -5.71
C THR A 14 -5.43 4.74 -5.77
N PHE A 15 -5.12 5.81 -6.50
CA PHE A 15 -3.78 6.38 -6.57
C PHE A 15 -3.66 7.52 -5.56
N VAL A 16 -2.57 7.55 -4.81
CA VAL A 16 -2.29 8.61 -3.84
C VAL A 16 -0.89 9.16 -4.09
N ASP A 17 -0.79 10.44 -4.33
CA ASP A 17 0.48 11.17 -4.43
C ASP A 17 0.24 12.64 -4.08
N LYS A 18 1.20 13.24 -3.39
CA LYS A 18 1.13 14.68 -3.07
C LYS A 18 1.50 15.57 -4.25
N ASP A 19 2.19 15.04 -5.26
CA ASP A 19 2.66 15.77 -6.42
C ASP A 19 1.54 15.86 -7.47
N ARG A 20 1.14 17.10 -7.79
CA ARG A 20 0.11 17.37 -8.81
C ARG A 20 0.52 16.95 -10.21
N SER A 21 1.82 16.93 -10.51
CA SER A 21 2.31 16.46 -11.81
C SER A 21 2.08 14.97 -11.97
N CYS A 22 2.24 14.18 -10.91
CA CYS A 22 1.90 12.76 -10.89
C CYS A 22 0.40 12.55 -11.12
N ALA A 23 -0.45 13.37 -10.48
CA ALA A 23 -1.90 13.30 -10.68
C ALA A 23 -2.28 13.54 -12.14
N SER A 24 -1.69 14.55 -12.78
CA SER A 24 -1.92 14.86 -14.19
C SER A 24 -1.46 13.72 -15.11
N ALA A 25 -0.29 13.14 -14.84
CA ALA A 25 0.25 12.01 -15.60
C ALA A 25 -0.65 10.77 -15.49
N ILE A 26 -1.17 10.47 -14.32
CA ILE A 26 -2.09 9.35 -14.09
C ILE A 26 -3.40 9.56 -14.86
N LYS A 27 -3.98 10.75 -14.79
CA LYS A 27 -5.20 11.08 -15.54
C LYS A 27 -5.00 10.97 -17.06
N GLN A 28 -3.85 11.43 -17.55
CA GLN A 28 -3.51 11.30 -18.96
C GLN A 28 -3.37 9.84 -19.39
N SER A 29 -2.67 9.03 -18.60
CA SER A 29 -2.51 7.60 -18.86
C SER A 29 -3.86 6.87 -18.84
N ALA A 30 -4.74 7.21 -17.89
CA ALA A 30 -6.09 6.65 -17.83
C ALA A 30 -6.90 6.93 -19.10
N ARG A 31 -6.77 8.14 -19.65
CA ARG A 31 -7.42 8.50 -20.95
C ARG A 31 -6.83 7.70 -22.11
N GLN A 32 -5.51 7.54 -22.15
CA GLN A 32 -4.84 6.76 -23.21
C GLN A 32 -5.26 5.29 -23.18
N PHE A 33 -5.40 4.70 -22.00
CA PHE A 33 -5.85 3.32 -21.82
C PHE A 33 -7.36 3.18 -21.90
N LYS A 34 -8.11 4.27 -22.11
CA LYS A 34 -9.58 4.30 -22.17
C LYS A 34 -10.23 3.64 -20.95
N LEU A 35 -9.71 3.93 -19.76
CA LEU A 35 -10.24 3.40 -18.53
C LEU A 35 -11.58 4.07 -18.19
N GLU A 36 -12.48 3.29 -17.64
CA GLU A 36 -13.75 3.78 -17.13
C GLU A 36 -13.55 4.68 -15.91
N ALA A 37 -14.34 5.75 -15.79
CA ALA A 37 -14.16 6.76 -14.74
C ALA A 37 -14.34 6.21 -13.32
N ASP A 38 -15.11 5.14 -13.15
CA ASP A 38 -15.36 4.49 -11.87
C ASP A 38 -14.36 3.38 -11.53
N SER A 39 -13.42 3.05 -12.44
CA SER A 39 -12.39 2.03 -12.21
C SER A 39 -11.18 2.56 -11.45
N TYR A 40 -11.03 3.87 -11.32
CA TYR A 40 -9.91 4.47 -10.58
C TYR A 40 -10.28 5.81 -9.99
N GLU A 41 -9.53 6.22 -8.99
CA GLU A 41 -9.54 7.59 -8.47
C GLU A 41 -8.10 8.05 -8.19
N MET A 42 -7.88 9.35 -8.26
CA MET A 42 -6.60 9.97 -7.95
C MET A 42 -6.77 10.98 -6.81
N ILE A 43 -6.05 10.74 -5.73
CA ILE A 43 -6.05 11.61 -4.55
C ILE A 43 -4.70 12.34 -4.49
N SER A 44 -4.74 13.67 -4.67
CA SER A 44 -3.57 14.53 -4.52
C SER A 44 -3.45 14.96 -3.06
N ALA A 45 -2.79 14.15 -2.25
CA ALA A 45 -2.59 14.41 -0.84
C ALA A 45 -1.36 13.67 -0.33
N ASP A 46 -0.85 14.14 0.80
CA ASP A 46 0.13 13.39 1.57
C ASP A 46 -0.45 12.02 1.97
N PHE A 47 0.40 10.98 1.93
CA PHE A 47 -0.07 9.61 2.18
C PHE A 47 -0.66 9.41 3.58
N GLU A 48 -0.11 10.08 4.60
CA GLU A 48 -0.62 9.96 5.97
C GLU A 48 -2.03 10.53 6.09
N LYS A 49 -2.28 11.67 5.43
CA LYS A 49 -3.62 12.27 5.39
C LYS A 49 -4.61 11.38 4.64
N ALA A 50 -4.20 10.83 3.52
CA ALA A 50 -5.05 9.93 2.73
C ALA A 50 -5.39 8.66 3.51
N LEU A 51 -4.40 8.02 4.12
CA LEU A 51 -4.62 6.80 4.93
C LEU A 51 -5.49 7.07 6.15
N SER A 52 -5.29 8.20 6.82
CA SER A 52 -6.14 8.62 7.94
C SER A 52 -7.59 8.84 7.50
N PHE A 53 -7.80 9.44 6.35
CA PHE A 53 -9.12 9.61 5.76
C PHE A 53 -9.81 8.27 5.51
N PHE A 54 -9.12 7.34 4.85
CA PHE A 54 -9.67 6.00 4.57
C PHE A 54 -9.98 5.23 5.85
N SER A 55 -9.13 5.32 6.87
CA SER A 55 -9.38 4.70 8.16
C SER A 55 -10.66 5.22 8.80
N ARG A 56 -10.88 6.52 8.80
CA ARG A 56 -12.10 7.14 9.33
C ARG A 56 -13.35 6.76 8.55
N GLN A 57 -13.21 6.50 7.26
CA GLN A 57 -14.32 6.06 6.41
C GLN A 57 -14.61 4.56 6.55
N GLY A 58 -13.77 3.82 7.29
CA GLY A 58 -13.89 2.37 7.39
C GLY A 58 -13.54 1.64 6.08
N THR A 59 -12.81 2.29 5.18
CA THR A 59 -12.38 1.70 3.92
C THR A 59 -11.25 0.71 4.15
N SER A 60 -11.33 -0.45 3.52
CA SER A 60 -10.23 -1.42 3.48
C SER A 60 -9.88 -1.78 2.04
N PHE A 61 -8.63 -2.19 1.84
CA PHE A 61 -8.10 -2.54 0.53
C PHE A 61 -7.61 -3.98 0.53
N ASP A 62 -7.73 -4.64 -0.61
CA ASP A 62 -7.21 -5.99 -0.81
C ASP A 62 -5.71 -6.00 -1.06
N ILE A 63 -5.20 -4.97 -1.72
CA ILE A 63 -3.77 -4.78 -1.95
C ILE A 63 -3.43 -3.32 -1.72
N ILE A 64 -2.40 -3.09 -0.90
CA ILE A 64 -1.78 -1.79 -0.73
C ILE A 64 -0.32 -1.91 -1.18
N PHE A 65 0.05 -1.14 -2.20
CA PHE A 65 1.43 -1.06 -2.67
C PHE A 65 2.00 0.31 -2.31
N VAL A 66 3.17 0.33 -1.69
CA VAL A 66 3.82 1.54 -1.22
C VAL A 66 5.26 1.57 -1.70
N ASP A 67 5.62 2.68 -2.36
CA ASP A 67 6.97 2.98 -2.81
C ASP A 67 7.39 4.34 -2.24
N PRO A 68 7.76 4.41 -0.94
CA PRO A 68 8.13 5.67 -0.31
C PRO A 68 9.50 6.15 -0.76
N PRO A 69 9.82 7.45 -0.60
CA PRO A 69 11.17 7.95 -0.83
C PRO A 69 12.18 7.19 0.06
N TYR A 70 13.20 6.58 -0.55
CA TYR A 70 14.16 5.71 0.14
C TYR A 70 14.91 6.38 1.29
N LYS A 71 15.24 7.67 1.15
CA LYS A 71 16.02 8.41 2.15
C LYS A 71 15.30 8.63 3.48
N MET A 72 13.99 8.44 3.52
CA MET A 72 13.18 8.75 4.71
C MET A 72 12.91 7.55 5.61
N HIS A 73 13.27 6.34 5.21
CA HIS A 73 13.06 5.10 5.98
C HIS A 73 11.63 4.98 6.54
N LEU A 74 10.63 5.21 5.70
CA LEU A 74 9.21 5.29 6.09
C LEU A 74 8.51 3.93 6.18
N GLY A 75 9.17 2.84 5.81
CA GLY A 75 8.54 1.52 5.72
C GLY A 75 7.87 1.08 7.02
N GLY A 76 8.58 1.19 8.15
CA GLY A 76 8.02 0.82 9.46
C GLY A 76 6.81 1.66 9.85
N LYS A 77 6.88 2.96 9.61
CA LYS A 77 5.77 3.89 9.88
C LYS A 77 4.53 3.53 9.04
N ILE A 78 4.73 3.18 7.78
CA ILE A 78 3.65 2.77 6.88
C ILE A 78 2.98 1.49 7.39
N VAL A 79 3.75 0.47 7.77
CA VAL A 79 3.21 -0.77 8.35
C VAL A 79 2.37 -0.45 9.58
N GLN A 80 2.88 0.41 10.47
CA GLN A 80 2.17 0.84 11.68
C GLN A 80 0.84 1.52 11.35
N ILE A 81 0.83 2.45 10.39
CA ILE A 81 -0.37 3.19 9.98
C ILE A 81 -1.41 2.23 9.37
N VAL A 82 -0.98 1.35 8.49
CA VAL A 82 -1.89 0.38 7.84
C VAL A 82 -2.51 -0.56 8.86
N GLN A 83 -1.73 -1.04 9.82
CA GLN A 83 -2.22 -1.92 10.89
C GLN A 83 -3.19 -1.19 11.81
N THR A 84 -2.78 -0.05 12.35
CA THR A 84 -3.59 0.74 13.29
C THR A 84 -4.89 1.23 12.65
N GLY A 85 -4.83 1.63 11.38
CA GLY A 85 -5.98 2.09 10.62
C GLY A 85 -6.89 0.99 10.09
N ARG A 86 -6.51 -0.27 10.26
CA ARG A 86 -7.24 -1.45 9.72
C ARG A 86 -7.53 -1.32 8.23
N LEU A 87 -6.51 -0.91 7.47
CA LEU A 87 -6.65 -0.57 6.06
C LEU A 87 -6.59 -1.76 5.11
N LEU A 88 -6.18 -2.95 5.60
CA LEU A 88 -6.21 -4.18 4.83
C LEU A 88 -7.44 -5.02 5.13
N SER A 89 -8.06 -5.56 4.09
CA SER A 89 -9.05 -6.62 4.22
C SER A 89 -8.42 -7.89 4.84
N ASN A 90 -9.25 -8.82 5.30
CA ASN A 90 -8.78 -10.01 6.03
C ASN A 90 -7.73 -10.83 5.26
N ARG A 91 -7.82 -10.90 3.95
CA ARG A 91 -6.84 -11.57 3.09
C ARG A 91 -5.99 -10.60 2.28
N GLY A 92 -5.96 -9.34 2.70
CA GLY A 92 -5.21 -8.30 2.02
C GLY A 92 -3.71 -8.44 2.18
N LEU A 93 -2.99 -7.85 1.24
CA LEU A 93 -1.53 -7.80 1.22
C LEU A 93 -1.05 -6.35 1.22
N LEU A 94 -0.08 -6.07 2.08
CA LEU A 94 0.68 -4.84 2.05
C LEU A 94 2.06 -5.13 1.45
N ILE A 95 2.39 -4.46 0.37
CA ILE A 95 3.67 -4.61 -0.31
C ILE A 95 4.43 -3.30 -0.17
N VAL A 96 5.58 -3.34 0.49
CA VAL A 96 6.43 -2.17 0.72
C VAL A 96 7.74 -2.32 -0.03
N GLU A 97 8.02 -1.37 -0.92
CA GLU A 97 9.32 -1.24 -1.57
C GLU A 97 10.25 -0.42 -0.68
N HIS A 98 11.48 -0.91 -0.47
CA HIS A 98 12.42 -0.27 0.44
C HIS A 98 13.87 -0.62 0.08
N LEU A 99 14.84 0.05 0.71
CA LEU A 99 16.24 -0.32 0.59
C LEU A 99 16.54 -1.62 1.34
N PRO A 100 17.51 -2.43 0.88
CA PRO A 100 17.85 -3.70 1.53
C PRO A 100 18.35 -3.57 2.97
N ASN A 101 18.87 -2.41 3.36
CA ASN A 101 19.34 -2.15 4.72
C ASN A 101 18.22 -1.73 5.69
N GLU A 102 17.03 -1.48 5.20
CA GLU A 102 15.84 -1.25 6.02
C GLU A 102 15.20 -2.61 6.31
N LEU A 103 15.39 -3.13 7.52
CA LEU A 103 15.00 -4.50 7.90
C LEU A 103 13.52 -4.54 8.31
N LEU A 104 12.62 -4.46 7.35
CA LEU A 104 11.18 -4.44 7.61
C LEU A 104 10.64 -5.78 8.13
N ASP A 105 11.29 -6.87 7.80
CA ASP A 105 10.94 -8.22 8.29
C ASP A 105 11.17 -8.39 9.80
N LYS A 106 11.93 -7.48 10.41
CA LYS A 106 12.26 -7.49 11.85
C LYS A 106 11.53 -6.41 12.64
N ILE A 107 10.61 -5.68 12.03
CA ILE A 107 9.86 -4.65 12.71
C ILE A 107 8.88 -5.30 13.67
N GLU A 108 9.03 -5.00 14.95
CA GLU A 108 8.01 -5.27 15.95
C GLU A 108 6.97 -4.16 15.86
N VAL A 109 5.85 -4.46 15.26
CA VAL A 109 4.71 -3.56 15.26
C VAL A 109 4.03 -3.71 16.61
N GLU A 110 3.94 -2.63 17.38
CA GLU A 110 3.24 -2.65 18.67
C GLU A 110 1.84 -3.23 18.46
N SER A 111 1.55 -4.26 19.24
CA SER A 111 0.32 -5.03 19.09
C SER A 111 -0.88 -4.24 19.57
N TYR A 112 -1.64 -3.75 18.63
CA TYR A 112 -3.06 -3.51 18.85
C TYR A 112 -3.84 -4.81 18.59
N PRO A 113 -5.13 -4.86 18.89
CA PRO A 113 -5.82 -6.12 19.16
C PRO A 113 -5.37 -7.23 18.23
N GLN A 114 -5.16 -8.40 18.77
CA GLN A 114 -4.55 -9.59 18.14
C GLN A 114 -5.08 -9.86 16.70
N ASP A 115 -6.27 -9.35 16.42
CA ASP A 115 -6.99 -9.58 15.17
C ASP A 115 -6.48 -8.77 13.97
N SER A 116 -5.54 -7.85 14.15
CA SER A 116 -5.09 -6.96 13.09
C SER A 116 -3.57 -6.85 12.94
N LYS A 117 -2.83 -7.77 13.55
CA LYS A 117 -1.37 -7.76 13.48
C LYS A 117 -0.89 -8.15 12.08
N LEU A 118 -0.15 -7.24 11.45
CA LEU A 118 0.54 -7.52 10.20
C LEU A 118 1.85 -8.23 10.47
N VAL A 119 2.11 -9.30 9.72
CA VAL A 119 3.36 -10.05 9.79
C VAL A 119 3.99 -10.15 8.40
N PRO A 120 5.32 -10.08 8.29
CA PRO A 120 5.99 -10.29 7.02
C PRO A 120 5.87 -11.78 6.62
N ILE A 121 5.43 -12.02 5.38
CA ILE A 121 5.25 -13.39 4.84
C ILE A 121 6.21 -13.69 3.70
N ASP A 122 6.78 -12.69 3.05
CA ASP A 122 7.73 -12.86 1.96
C ASP A 122 8.61 -11.61 1.85
N GLN A 123 9.85 -11.82 1.42
CA GLN A 123 10.78 -10.76 1.12
C GLN A 123 11.54 -11.09 -0.15
N ARG A 124 11.59 -10.14 -1.07
CA ARG A 124 12.28 -10.30 -2.35
C ARG A 124 13.25 -9.16 -2.57
N ARG A 125 14.41 -9.49 -3.09
CA ARG A 125 15.45 -8.50 -3.42
C ARG A 125 15.67 -8.45 -4.93
N TYR A 126 15.63 -7.24 -5.48
CA TYR A 126 15.87 -6.95 -6.89
C TYR A 126 16.98 -5.90 -6.99
N GLY A 127 18.26 -6.33 -7.12
CA GLY A 127 19.39 -5.42 -7.16
C GLY A 127 19.52 -4.58 -5.89
N SER A 128 19.33 -3.27 -6.00
CA SER A 128 19.39 -2.30 -4.90
C SER A 128 18.04 -2.07 -4.20
N THR A 129 17.00 -2.79 -4.59
CA THR A 129 15.65 -2.62 -4.08
C THR A 129 15.15 -3.90 -3.45
N SER A 130 14.46 -3.80 -2.31
CA SER A 130 13.76 -4.91 -1.67
C SER A 130 12.26 -4.68 -1.63
N LEU A 131 11.50 -5.76 -1.70
CA LEU A 131 10.06 -5.78 -1.43
C LEU A 131 9.82 -6.65 -0.21
N THR A 132 9.06 -6.15 0.76
CA THR A 132 8.56 -6.96 1.86
C THR A 132 7.03 -7.01 1.76
N ILE A 133 6.49 -8.21 1.85
CA ILE A 133 5.05 -8.47 1.76
C ILE A 133 4.54 -8.83 3.14
N PHE A 134 3.52 -8.11 3.60
CA PHE A 134 2.85 -8.33 4.88
C PHE A 134 1.43 -8.83 4.66
N ALA A 135 0.97 -9.66 5.57
CA ALA A 135 -0.43 -10.11 5.64
C ALA A 135 -0.91 -10.12 7.09
N ASN A 136 -2.21 -10.21 7.30
CA ASN A 136 -2.76 -10.40 8.64
C ASN A 136 -2.33 -11.74 9.22
N ALA A 137 -1.88 -11.76 10.48
CA ALA A 137 -1.41 -12.98 11.15
C ALA A 137 -2.47 -14.10 11.14
N LEU A 138 -3.73 -13.75 11.34
CA LEU A 138 -4.84 -14.72 11.32
C LEU A 138 -5.00 -15.43 9.98
N THR A 139 -4.67 -14.77 8.88
CA THR A 139 -4.75 -15.36 7.54
C THR A 139 -3.62 -16.36 7.29
N VAL A 140 -2.49 -16.16 7.94
CA VAL A 140 -1.30 -17.02 7.76
C VAL A 140 -1.45 -18.36 8.50
N GLU A 141 -2.23 -18.38 9.57
CA GLU A 141 -2.49 -19.59 10.38
C GLU A 141 -3.53 -20.51 9.77
N GLU A 142 -4.28 -20.03 8.82
CA GLU A 142 -5.24 -20.82 8.04
C GLU A 142 -4.59 -21.55 6.84
#